data_5b209b492708cc06a2e32f21793c460b
#
_entry.id   5b209b492708cc06a2e32f21793c460b
#
_cell.length_a   1.000
_cell.length_b   1.000
_cell.length_c   1.000
_cell.angle_alpha   90.00
_cell.angle_beta   90.00
_cell.angle_gamma   90.00
#
_symmetry.space_group_name_H-M   'P 1'
#
loop_
_entity.id
_entity.type
_entity.pdbx_description
1 polymer ?
#
loop_
_entity_poly.entity_id
_entity_poly.type
_entity_poly.pdbx_seq_one_letter_code
_entity_poly.pdbx_strand_id
1 'polypeptide(L)'
;MINVWIDEFTPCLKDTLTGDIIETEVVQITRKSYLSKYNRRTQWYVNWAELLDEHEVYALVIRGTTDIQGLVALQKNDDYQAVYVAWMCAAPQNNKEIVDQPKYLGIGGHLFSICIDKAQEYGFDGVITGFAANPKLLQHYCDIFGAVPLRALHPYHFMIAENEAKRIREAYTYEWTDAKF
;
A
#
# COMPACT_ATOMS: atom_id res chain seq x y z
N MET A 1 -2.94 -9.51 3.60
CA MET A 1 -1.53 -9.79 3.22
C MET A 1 -0.95 -8.66 2.41
N ILE A 2 0.32 -8.35 2.60
CA ILE A 2 1.03 -7.29 1.90
C ILE A 2 1.86 -7.91 0.78
N ASN A 3 1.50 -7.61 -0.47
CA ASN A 3 2.12 -8.17 -1.68
C ASN A 3 2.54 -7.05 -2.64
N VAL A 4 3.54 -6.28 -2.23
CA VAL A 4 4.15 -5.23 -3.05
C VAL A 4 5.67 -5.26 -2.88
N TRP A 5 6.38 -4.98 -3.95
CA TRP A 5 7.81 -4.72 -3.90
C TRP A 5 8.08 -3.23 -3.73
N ILE A 6 9.08 -2.90 -2.95
CA ILE A 6 9.59 -1.53 -2.83
C ILE A 6 10.71 -1.39 -3.86
N ASP A 7 10.51 -0.48 -4.78
CA ASP A 7 11.47 -0.25 -5.87
C ASP A 7 12.49 0.82 -5.49
N GLU A 8 12.24 2.04 -5.96
CA GLU A 8 13.04 3.21 -5.66
C GLU A 8 12.33 4.07 -4.62
N PHE A 9 13.10 4.74 -3.77
CA PHE A 9 12.59 5.86 -2.97
C PHE A 9 12.45 7.05 -3.90
N THR A 10 11.30 7.17 -4.54
CA THR A 10 10.98 8.27 -5.45
C THR A 10 9.81 9.08 -4.88
N PRO A 11 9.92 10.42 -4.80
CA PRO A 11 8.84 11.25 -4.25
C PRO A 11 7.51 11.04 -4.97
N CYS A 12 7.53 10.90 -6.30
CA CYS A 12 6.36 10.60 -7.13
C CYS A 12 6.59 9.29 -7.87
N LEU A 13 5.56 8.79 -8.56
CA LEU A 13 5.76 7.66 -9.47
C LEU A 13 6.66 8.06 -10.63
N LYS A 14 7.37 7.08 -11.18
CA LYS A 14 8.24 7.26 -12.33
C LYS A 14 7.83 6.30 -13.44
N ASP A 15 7.53 6.84 -14.61
CA ASP A 15 7.28 6.04 -15.81
C ASP A 15 8.57 5.34 -16.24
N THR A 16 8.52 4.01 -16.41
CA THR A 16 9.73 3.22 -16.71
C THR A 16 10.22 3.35 -18.16
N LEU A 17 9.36 3.78 -19.06
CA LEU A 17 9.71 3.95 -20.49
C LEU A 17 10.25 5.36 -20.77
N THR A 18 9.58 6.38 -20.24
CA THR A 18 9.92 7.78 -20.53
C THR A 18 10.80 8.42 -19.46
N GLY A 19 10.78 7.89 -18.24
CA GLY A 19 11.42 8.51 -17.09
C GLY A 19 10.64 9.68 -16.49
N ASP A 20 9.44 9.96 -17.01
CA ASP A 20 8.59 11.04 -16.54
C ASP A 20 8.14 10.83 -15.09
N ILE A 21 8.02 11.95 -14.39
CA ILE A 21 7.51 12.00 -13.02
C ILE A 21 5.99 12.14 -13.07
N ILE A 22 5.29 11.23 -12.39
CA ILE A 22 3.84 11.14 -12.40
C ILE A 22 3.31 11.44 -11.00
N GLU A 23 2.59 12.55 -10.87
CA GLU A 23 1.93 12.94 -9.62
C GLU A 23 0.73 12.05 -9.32
N THR A 24 0.48 11.81 -8.04
CA THR A 24 -0.56 10.91 -7.57
C THR A 24 -1.47 11.55 -6.53
N GLU A 25 -2.66 10.99 -6.42
CA GLU A 25 -3.65 11.30 -5.39
C GLU A 25 -4.08 10.02 -4.67
N VAL A 26 -4.52 10.19 -3.43
CA VAL A 26 -5.12 9.13 -2.63
C VAL A 26 -6.61 9.35 -2.51
N VAL A 27 -7.37 8.33 -2.87
CA VAL A 27 -8.84 8.34 -2.85
C VAL A 27 -9.35 7.24 -1.95
N GLN A 28 -10.31 7.54 -1.07
CA GLN A 28 -11.03 6.53 -0.32
C GLN A 28 -12.10 5.89 -1.20
N ILE A 29 -12.12 4.55 -1.24
CA ILE A 29 -13.18 3.80 -1.92
C ILE A 29 -14.25 3.40 -0.91
N THR A 30 -15.49 3.78 -1.16
CA THR A 30 -16.63 3.52 -0.26
C THR A 30 -17.71 2.66 -0.88
N ARG A 31 -17.66 2.43 -2.20
CA ARG A 31 -18.70 1.69 -2.94
C ARG A 31 -18.19 0.34 -3.44
N LYS A 32 -18.83 -0.75 -3.01
CA LYS A 32 -18.52 -2.11 -3.48
C LYS A 32 -18.63 -2.25 -5.00
N SER A 33 -19.61 -1.60 -5.61
CA SER A 33 -19.80 -1.63 -7.06
C SER A 33 -18.59 -1.12 -7.84
N TYR A 34 -17.89 -0.13 -7.28
CA TYR A 34 -16.66 0.39 -7.88
C TYR A 34 -15.53 -0.64 -7.82
N LEU A 35 -15.43 -1.40 -6.72
CA LEU A 35 -14.39 -2.42 -6.50
C LEU A 35 -14.69 -3.77 -7.15
N SER A 36 -15.88 -4.02 -7.67
CA SER A 36 -16.29 -5.33 -8.19
C SER A 36 -15.39 -5.86 -9.32
N LYS A 37 -14.79 -4.98 -10.10
CA LYS A 37 -13.85 -5.31 -11.18
C LYS A 37 -12.43 -5.65 -10.71
N TYR A 38 -12.09 -5.32 -9.46
CA TYR A 38 -10.75 -5.57 -8.89
C TYR A 38 -10.80 -6.87 -8.08
N ASN A 39 -10.45 -7.98 -8.72
CA ASN A 39 -10.57 -9.31 -8.14
C ASN A 39 -9.53 -10.27 -8.73
N ARG A 40 -9.55 -11.55 -8.33
CA ARG A 40 -8.59 -12.56 -8.80
C ARG A 40 -8.59 -12.77 -10.31
N ARG A 41 -9.75 -12.64 -10.97
CA ARG A 41 -9.85 -12.81 -12.43
C ARG A 41 -9.17 -11.69 -13.18
N THR A 42 -9.10 -10.51 -12.58
CA THR A 42 -8.42 -9.34 -13.09
C THR A 42 -7.04 -9.13 -12.46
N GLN A 43 -6.46 -10.19 -11.87
CA GLN A 43 -5.11 -10.26 -11.31
C GLN A 43 -4.85 -9.34 -10.10
N TRP A 44 -5.91 -9.03 -9.32
CA TRP A 44 -5.81 -8.23 -8.09
C TRP A 44 -5.74 -9.07 -6.80
N TYR A 45 -5.38 -10.35 -6.89
CA TYR A 45 -5.15 -11.32 -5.81
C TYR A 45 -6.39 -11.69 -5.00
N VAL A 46 -7.25 -10.74 -4.63
CA VAL A 46 -8.45 -10.97 -3.81
C VAL A 46 -9.65 -10.23 -4.40
N ASN A 47 -10.84 -10.49 -3.87
CA ASN A 47 -12.02 -9.70 -4.17
C ASN A 47 -12.03 -8.43 -3.30
N TRP A 48 -11.61 -7.32 -3.86
CA TRP A 48 -11.50 -6.05 -3.14
C TRP A 48 -12.84 -5.50 -2.64
N ALA A 49 -13.95 -5.84 -3.31
CA ALA A 49 -15.27 -5.43 -2.87
C ALA A 49 -15.67 -6.05 -1.51
N GLU A 50 -15.21 -7.27 -1.22
CA GLU A 50 -15.47 -7.93 0.07
C GLU A 50 -14.67 -7.32 1.22
N LEU A 51 -13.52 -6.74 0.94
CA LEU A 51 -12.69 -6.11 1.97
C LEU A 51 -13.35 -4.87 2.58
N LEU A 52 -14.27 -4.19 1.86
CA LEU A 52 -15.01 -3.05 2.38
C LEU A 52 -15.97 -3.39 3.54
N ASP A 53 -16.26 -4.65 3.79
CA ASP A 53 -17.14 -5.04 4.90
C ASP A 53 -16.49 -4.84 6.27
N GLU A 54 -15.16 -4.93 6.33
CA GLU A 54 -14.41 -4.89 7.59
C GLU A 54 -13.26 -3.87 7.59
N HIS A 55 -12.93 -3.30 6.42
CA HIS A 55 -11.73 -2.48 6.26
C HIS A 55 -12.02 -1.18 5.52
N GLU A 56 -11.24 -0.17 5.80
CA GLU A 56 -11.13 1.00 4.94
C GLU A 56 -10.26 0.65 3.72
N VAL A 57 -10.71 1.05 2.53
CA VAL A 57 -9.98 0.81 1.29
C VAL A 57 -9.56 2.14 0.67
N TYR A 58 -8.28 2.26 0.36
CA TYR A 58 -7.69 3.41 -0.31
C TYR A 58 -7.03 3.01 -1.61
N ALA A 59 -7.15 3.88 -2.59
CA ALA A 59 -6.51 3.74 -3.90
C ALA A 59 -5.47 4.84 -4.10
N LEU A 60 -4.30 4.46 -4.61
CA LEU A 60 -3.34 5.36 -5.21
C LEU A 60 -3.73 5.52 -6.68
N VAL A 61 -4.06 6.73 -7.12
CA VAL A 61 -4.45 7.04 -8.49
C VAL A 61 -3.52 8.08 -9.11
N ILE A 62 -3.43 8.12 -10.43
CA ILE A 62 -2.75 9.22 -11.14
C ILE A 62 -3.59 10.48 -10.94
N ARG A 63 -2.93 11.58 -10.59
CA ARG A 63 -3.57 12.86 -10.28
C ARG A 63 -4.56 13.28 -11.37
N GLY A 64 -5.76 13.68 -10.94
CA GLY A 64 -6.84 14.11 -11.83
C GLY A 64 -7.48 12.99 -12.63
N THR A 65 -7.24 11.72 -12.30
CA THR A 65 -7.83 10.55 -12.98
C THR A 65 -8.48 9.58 -12.00
N THR A 66 -9.09 8.53 -12.55
CA THR A 66 -9.57 7.37 -11.79
C THR A 66 -8.70 6.12 -12.05
N ASP A 67 -7.49 6.31 -12.57
CA ASP A 67 -6.60 5.21 -12.97
C ASP A 67 -5.83 4.70 -11.74
N ILE A 68 -6.29 3.58 -11.17
CA ILE A 68 -5.74 2.99 -9.96
C ILE A 68 -4.40 2.32 -10.25
N GLN A 69 -3.38 2.74 -9.49
CA GLN A 69 -2.03 2.20 -9.56
C GLN A 69 -1.72 1.20 -8.46
N GLY A 70 -2.48 1.22 -7.38
CA GLY A 70 -2.40 0.29 -6.28
C GLY A 70 -3.56 0.46 -5.30
N LEU A 71 -3.82 -0.58 -4.52
CA LEU A 71 -4.88 -0.62 -3.51
C LEU A 71 -4.32 -1.06 -2.16
N VAL A 72 -4.87 -0.48 -1.10
CA VAL A 72 -4.63 -0.92 0.27
C VAL A 72 -5.94 -0.98 1.05
N ALA A 73 -6.12 -2.07 1.80
CA ALA A 73 -7.18 -2.26 2.78
C ALA A 73 -6.56 -2.31 4.17
N LEU A 74 -7.06 -1.48 5.06
CA LEU A 74 -6.50 -1.30 6.40
C LEU A 74 -7.60 -1.09 7.44
N GLN A 75 -7.23 -1.27 8.70
CA GLN A 75 -8.09 -0.94 9.84
C GLN A 75 -7.27 -0.50 11.05
N LYS A 76 -7.92 0.24 11.92
CA LYS A 76 -7.39 0.60 13.23
C LYS A 76 -7.23 -0.65 14.09
N ASN A 77 -6.08 -0.79 14.76
CA ASN A 77 -5.83 -1.85 15.71
C ASN A 77 -5.35 -1.25 17.04
N ASP A 78 -6.27 -1.11 17.98
CA ASP A 78 -5.99 -0.51 19.28
C ASP A 78 -5.13 -1.41 20.17
N ASP A 79 -5.17 -2.73 20.02
CA ASP A 79 -4.36 -3.68 20.80
C ASP A 79 -2.86 -3.54 20.51
N TYR A 80 -2.52 -3.31 19.23
CA TYR A 80 -1.14 -3.09 18.80
C TYR A 80 -0.75 -1.61 18.75
N GLN A 81 -1.69 -0.68 18.98
CA GLN A 81 -1.50 0.76 18.77
C GLN A 81 -0.90 1.02 17.38
N ALA A 82 -1.49 0.42 16.37
CA ALA A 82 -0.99 0.42 15.00
C ALA A 82 -2.15 0.38 13.99
N VAL A 83 -1.89 0.74 12.75
CA VAL A 83 -2.76 0.39 11.63
C VAL A 83 -2.43 -1.05 11.20
N TYR A 84 -3.44 -1.90 11.17
CA TYR A 84 -3.32 -3.23 10.58
C TYR A 84 -3.61 -3.17 9.08
N VAL A 85 -2.65 -3.60 8.27
CA VAL A 85 -2.78 -3.70 6.83
C VAL A 85 -3.27 -5.09 6.45
N ALA A 86 -4.56 -5.20 6.12
CA ALA A 86 -5.20 -6.46 5.75
C ALA A 86 -4.75 -6.95 4.36
N TRP A 87 -4.78 -6.05 3.37
CA TRP A 87 -4.29 -6.30 2.02
C TRP A 87 -3.62 -5.07 1.41
N MET A 88 -2.60 -5.32 0.61
CA MET A 88 -1.91 -4.29 -0.17
C MET A 88 -1.35 -4.93 -1.43
N CYS A 89 -1.62 -4.35 -2.60
CA CYS A 89 -1.00 -4.76 -3.85
C CYS A 89 -0.91 -3.61 -4.86
N ALA A 90 0.07 -3.68 -5.75
CA ALA A 90 0.14 -2.86 -6.94
C ALA A 90 -0.87 -3.34 -8.00
N ALA A 91 -1.28 -2.44 -8.89
CA ALA A 91 -2.05 -2.80 -10.08
C ALA A 91 -1.28 -3.78 -10.96
N PRO A 92 -1.96 -4.67 -11.71
CA PRO A 92 -1.30 -5.69 -12.51
C PRO A 92 -0.19 -5.16 -13.44
N GLN A 93 -0.40 -4.01 -14.07
CA GLN A 93 0.60 -3.36 -14.96
C GLN A 93 1.85 -2.85 -14.22
N ASN A 94 1.81 -2.76 -12.89
CA ASN A 94 2.92 -2.31 -12.05
C ASN A 94 3.52 -3.45 -11.21
N ASN A 95 3.04 -4.67 -11.40
CA ASN A 95 3.43 -5.81 -10.59
C ASN A 95 4.48 -6.68 -11.29
N LYS A 96 5.70 -6.70 -10.75
CA LYS A 96 6.84 -7.49 -11.27
C LYS A 96 6.59 -9.00 -11.32
N GLU A 97 5.62 -9.51 -10.56
CA GLU A 97 5.24 -10.92 -10.62
C GLU A 97 4.30 -11.23 -11.80
N ILE A 98 3.72 -10.19 -12.42
CA ILE A 98 2.75 -10.31 -13.52
C ILE A 98 3.35 -9.84 -14.84
N VAL A 99 4.14 -8.76 -14.82
CA VAL A 99 4.74 -8.17 -16.01
C VAL A 99 6.25 -8.07 -15.86
N ASP A 100 6.99 -8.33 -16.94
CA ASP A 100 8.46 -8.22 -16.95
C ASP A 100 8.93 -6.78 -16.72
N GLN A 101 8.19 -5.82 -17.29
CA GLN A 101 8.48 -4.40 -17.12
C GLN A 101 7.27 -3.68 -16.54
N PRO A 102 7.30 -3.32 -15.25
CA PRO A 102 6.27 -2.48 -14.63
C PRO A 102 6.16 -1.14 -15.34
N LYS A 103 4.92 -0.63 -15.46
CA LYS A 103 4.68 0.67 -16.08
C LYS A 103 5.24 1.82 -15.25
N TYR A 104 5.01 1.76 -13.94
CA TYR A 104 5.48 2.78 -13.00
C TYR A 104 6.25 2.15 -11.85
N LEU A 105 7.26 2.87 -11.34
CA LEU A 105 7.98 2.58 -10.10
C LEU A 105 7.45 3.45 -8.95
N GLY A 106 7.68 3.01 -7.72
CA GLY A 106 7.33 3.76 -6.49
C GLY A 106 6.00 3.38 -5.86
N ILE A 107 5.19 2.51 -6.47
CA ILE A 107 3.84 2.16 -5.98
C ILE A 107 3.88 1.64 -4.54
N GLY A 108 4.75 0.66 -4.27
CA GLY A 108 4.82 0.02 -2.96
C GLY A 108 5.08 1.00 -1.83
N GLY A 109 6.07 1.89 -2.00
CA GLY A 109 6.40 2.90 -1.01
C GLY A 109 5.27 3.89 -0.75
N HIS A 110 4.57 4.34 -1.80
CA HIS A 110 3.39 5.21 -1.65
C HIS A 110 2.27 4.52 -0.85
N LEU A 111 2.00 3.24 -1.11
CA LEU A 111 0.97 2.49 -0.37
C LEU A 111 1.33 2.34 1.12
N PHE A 112 2.61 2.09 1.45
CA PHE A 112 3.06 2.09 2.84
C PHE A 112 2.91 3.47 3.49
N SER A 113 3.23 4.55 2.78
CA SER A 113 3.07 5.92 3.27
C SER A 113 1.60 6.28 3.55
N ILE A 114 0.66 5.81 2.72
CA ILE A 114 -0.78 5.96 2.96
C ILE A 114 -1.18 5.30 4.30
N CYS A 115 -0.68 4.09 4.59
CA CYS A 115 -0.94 3.42 5.86
C CYS A 115 -0.35 4.20 7.05
N ILE A 116 0.84 4.78 6.88
CA ILE A 116 1.52 5.58 7.88
C ILE A 116 0.73 6.87 8.17
N ASP A 117 0.25 7.59 7.16
CA ASP A 117 -0.63 8.75 7.34
C ASP A 117 -1.88 8.39 8.14
N LYS A 118 -2.52 7.26 7.82
CA LYS A 118 -3.69 6.80 8.57
C LYS A 118 -3.35 6.41 10.00
N ALA A 119 -2.19 5.82 10.24
CA ALA A 119 -1.73 5.51 11.60
C ALA A 119 -1.47 6.79 12.41
N GLN A 120 -0.93 7.85 11.80
CA GLN A 120 -0.78 9.16 12.43
C GLN A 120 -2.14 9.79 12.74
N GLU A 121 -3.09 9.74 11.79
CA GLU A 121 -4.46 10.24 11.99
C GLU A 121 -5.16 9.55 13.17
N TYR A 122 -4.92 8.24 13.37
CA TYR A 122 -5.48 7.47 14.49
C TYR A 122 -4.72 7.66 15.81
N GLY A 123 -3.64 8.43 15.84
CA GLY A 123 -2.83 8.67 17.03
C GLY A 123 -1.85 7.54 17.37
N PHE A 124 -1.43 6.76 16.39
CA PHE A 124 -0.49 5.64 16.54
C PHE A 124 0.93 5.97 16.04
N ASP A 125 1.29 7.24 15.95
CA ASP A 125 2.64 7.72 15.58
C ASP A 125 3.20 7.12 14.28
N GLY A 126 2.30 6.76 13.36
CA GLY A 126 2.65 6.17 12.07
C GLY A 126 2.93 4.66 12.12
N VAL A 127 2.79 4.00 13.26
CA VAL A 127 3.07 2.56 13.42
C VAL A 127 2.09 1.74 12.60
N ILE A 128 2.63 0.81 11.81
CA ILE A 128 1.84 -0.12 11.00
C ILE A 128 2.25 -1.56 11.24
N THR A 129 1.32 -2.49 11.09
CA THR A 129 1.56 -3.93 11.20
C THR A 129 0.81 -4.69 10.11
N GLY A 130 1.29 -5.88 9.78
CA GLY A 130 0.65 -6.73 8.79
C GLY A 130 1.44 -8.00 8.50
N PHE A 131 0.99 -8.76 7.52
CA PHE A 131 1.65 -10.01 7.11
C PHE A 131 2.18 -9.86 5.69
N ALA A 132 3.49 -10.04 5.51
CA ALA A 132 4.07 -10.17 4.17
C ALA A 132 3.49 -11.40 3.47
N ALA A 133 3.34 -11.36 2.14
CA ALA A 133 2.76 -12.46 1.40
C ALA A 133 3.67 -13.70 1.36
N ASN A 134 4.97 -13.51 1.52
CA ASN A 134 5.96 -14.58 1.50
C ASN A 134 7.25 -14.16 2.25
N PRO A 135 8.18 -15.11 2.55
CA PRO A 135 9.40 -14.81 3.30
C PRO A 135 10.36 -13.86 2.57
N LYS A 136 10.35 -13.84 1.23
CA LYS A 136 11.21 -12.93 0.44
C LYS A 136 10.76 -11.47 0.62
N LEU A 137 9.45 -11.24 0.61
CA LEU A 137 8.89 -9.91 0.86
C LEU A 137 9.12 -9.47 2.31
N LEU A 138 8.98 -10.37 3.30
CA LEU A 138 9.31 -10.04 4.68
C LEU A 138 10.76 -9.58 4.80
N GLN A 139 11.71 -10.35 4.25
CA GLN A 139 13.13 -9.97 4.26
C GLN A 139 13.35 -8.63 3.56
N HIS A 140 12.71 -8.41 2.42
CA HIS A 140 12.78 -7.17 1.67
C HIS A 140 12.30 -5.96 2.51
N TYR A 141 11.19 -6.10 3.24
CA TYR A 141 10.71 -5.02 4.13
C TYR A 141 11.65 -4.77 5.31
N CYS A 142 12.27 -5.81 5.86
CA CYS A 142 13.31 -5.66 6.88
C CYS A 142 14.52 -4.88 6.34
N ASP A 143 15.00 -5.22 5.16
CA ASP A 143 16.21 -4.64 4.56
C ASP A 143 15.98 -3.18 4.13
N ILE A 144 14.83 -2.88 3.53
CA ILE A 144 14.55 -1.56 2.94
C ILE A 144 13.93 -0.59 3.96
N PHE A 145 12.98 -1.06 4.75
CA PHE A 145 12.21 -0.22 5.66
C PHE A 145 12.59 -0.37 7.14
N GLY A 146 13.44 -1.32 7.48
CA GLY A 146 13.74 -1.61 8.88
C GLY A 146 12.56 -2.27 9.60
N ALA A 147 11.71 -3.00 8.86
CA ALA A 147 10.59 -3.71 9.47
C ALA A 147 11.06 -4.75 10.48
N VAL A 148 10.37 -4.86 11.60
CA VAL A 148 10.69 -5.80 12.68
C VAL A 148 9.77 -7.02 12.60
N PRO A 149 10.30 -8.24 12.37
CA PRO A 149 9.50 -9.45 12.39
C PRO A 149 8.96 -9.73 13.80
N LEU A 150 7.66 -9.79 13.97
CA LEU A 150 7.02 -10.07 15.26
C LEU A 150 6.82 -11.56 15.48
N ARG A 151 6.49 -12.31 14.42
CA ARG A 151 6.21 -13.77 14.45
C ARG A 151 5.17 -14.21 15.49
N ALA A 152 4.31 -13.27 15.93
CA ALA A 152 3.35 -13.49 16.99
C ALA A 152 2.09 -14.22 16.49
N LEU A 153 1.51 -13.75 15.38
CA LEU A 153 0.26 -14.27 14.81
C LEU A 153 0.49 -15.08 13.54
N HIS A 154 1.60 -14.85 12.85
CA HIS A 154 1.94 -15.50 11.59
C HIS A 154 3.47 -15.45 11.39
N PRO A 155 4.10 -16.46 10.72
CA PRO A 155 5.55 -16.45 10.46
C PRO A 155 6.06 -15.19 9.74
N TYR A 156 5.19 -14.56 8.94
CA TYR A 156 5.53 -13.35 8.16
C TYR A 156 4.92 -12.08 8.75
N HIS A 157 4.54 -12.11 10.03
CA HIS A 157 4.05 -10.94 10.77
C HIS A 157 5.20 -9.98 11.04
N PHE A 158 5.00 -8.70 10.72
CA PHE A 158 5.97 -7.65 10.95
C PHE A 158 5.31 -6.35 11.42
N MET A 159 6.14 -5.45 11.90
CA MET A 159 5.77 -4.09 12.28
C MET A 159 6.79 -3.10 11.72
N ILE A 160 6.34 -1.93 11.31
CA ILE A 160 7.18 -0.75 11.05
C ILE A 160 6.92 0.22 12.20
N ALA A 161 7.98 0.51 12.95
CA ALA A 161 7.92 1.37 14.13
C ALA A 161 8.00 2.86 13.75
N GLU A 162 7.75 3.74 14.73
CA GLU A 162 7.63 5.19 14.56
C GLU A 162 8.77 5.84 13.76
N ASN A 163 10.03 5.54 14.11
CA ASN A 163 11.19 6.17 13.46
C ASN A 163 11.30 5.79 11.98
N GLU A 164 11.12 4.52 11.65
CA GLU A 164 11.12 4.00 10.29
C GLU A 164 9.90 4.52 9.51
N ALA A 165 8.74 4.56 10.14
CA ALA A 165 7.52 5.11 9.58
C ALA A 165 7.70 6.58 9.16
N LYS A 166 8.29 7.40 10.03
CA LYS A 166 8.60 8.80 9.72
C LYS A 166 9.52 8.93 8.50
N ARG A 167 10.60 8.15 8.45
CA ARG A 167 11.54 8.13 7.33
C ARG A 167 10.87 7.73 6.01
N ILE A 168 10.01 6.71 6.05
CA ILE A 168 9.26 6.26 4.88
C ILE A 168 8.30 7.36 4.42
N ARG A 169 7.55 7.95 5.34
CA ARG A 169 6.58 9.00 5.01
C ARG A 169 7.20 10.22 4.35
N GLU A 170 8.37 10.62 4.80
CA GLU A 170 9.11 11.76 4.25
C GLU A 170 9.63 11.52 2.82
N ALA A 171 9.73 10.27 2.39
CA ALA A 171 10.28 9.90 1.07
C ALA A 171 9.28 10.01 -0.07
N TYR A 172 7.96 10.03 0.21
CA TYR A 172 6.91 9.94 -0.80
C TYR A 172 5.96 11.14 -0.74
N THR A 173 5.55 11.61 -1.92
CA THR A 173 4.66 12.76 -2.09
C THR A 173 3.41 12.37 -2.88
N TYR A 174 2.26 12.72 -2.35
CA TYR A 174 0.95 12.56 -2.99
C TYR A 174 -0.03 13.52 -2.33
N GLU A 175 -1.18 13.74 -2.95
CA GLU A 175 -2.24 14.56 -2.39
C GLU A 175 -3.39 13.67 -1.89
N TRP A 176 -3.92 13.99 -0.71
CA TRP A 176 -5.18 13.44 -0.25
C TRP A 176 -6.34 14.18 -0.91
N THR A 177 -7.33 13.48 -1.40
CA THR A 177 -8.52 14.10 -2.00
C THR A 177 -9.76 13.76 -1.19
N ASP A 178 -10.70 14.71 -1.12
CA ASP A 178 -12.02 14.49 -0.53
C ASP A 178 -12.94 13.65 -1.42
N ALA A 179 -12.53 13.36 -2.66
CA ALA A 179 -13.26 12.50 -3.56
C ALA A 179 -13.37 11.08 -2.97
N LYS A 180 -14.57 10.50 -3.09
CA LYS A 180 -14.85 9.12 -2.66
C LYS A 180 -15.44 8.34 -3.83
N PHE A 181 -14.86 7.17 -4.10
CA PHE A 181 -15.35 6.28 -5.16
C PHE A 181 -16.17 5.12 -4.60
#